data_c8be9e7b5fbd69203aa101c7b4f72423
#
_entry.id   c8be9e7b5fbd69203aa101c7b4f72423
#
_cell.length_a   1.000
_cell.length_b   1.000
_cell.length_c   1.000
_cell.angle_alpha   90.00
_cell.angle_beta   90.00
_cell.angle_gamma   90.00
#
_symmetry.space_group_name_H-M   'P 1'
#
loop_
_entity.id
_entity.type
_entity.pdbx_description
1 polymer ?
#
loop_
_entity_poly.entity_id
_entity_poly.type
_entity_poly.pdbx_seq_one_letter_code
_entity_poly.pdbx_strand_id
1 'polypeptide(L)'
;MEENQIFQLALETSEKIKSIFGNRITEPNIVDVVEYLPYQRFGIRFVAYDYFLILFNYDRGFCGFSVSIGGQYGASLNGRRGLGAYDDIIDWDSYLKEIMTEIELRIPDEFLKARGWL
;
A
#
# COMPACT_ATOMS: atom_id res chain seq x y z
N MET A 1 -0.45 23.77 -3.28
CA MET A 1 -0.22 22.96 -2.06
C MET A 1 1.05 23.45 -1.39
N GLU A 2 1.01 23.61 -0.08
CA GLU A 2 2.17 24.05 0.68
C GLU A 2 3.29 23.03 0.66
N GLU A 3 4.51 23.50 0.93
CA GLU A 3 5.67 22.65 1.06
C GLU A 3 5.45 21.61 2.17
N ASN A 4 5.90 20.37 1.96
CA ASN A 4 5.79 19.23 2.87
C ASN A 4 4.40 18.59 3.00
N GLN A 5 3.38 19.07 2.30
CA GLN A 5 2.04 18.47 2.39
C GLN A 5 2.02 17.03 1.83
N ILE A 6 2.81 16.75 0.82
CA ILE A 6 2.89 15.39 0.26
C ILE A 6 3.55 14.44 1.24
N PHE A 7 4.62 14.88 1.91
CA PHE A 7 5.24 14.07 2.96
C PHE A 7 4.29 13.83 4.13
N GLN A 8 3.52 14.84 4.54
CA GLN A 8 2.52 14.67 5.59
C GLN A 8 1.43 13.67 5.17
N LEU A 9 0.99 13.73 3.92
CA LEU A 9 0.03 12.76 3.40
C LEU A 9 0.60 11.35 3.43
N ALA A 10 1.88 11.20 3.08
CA ALA A 10 2.56 9.91 3.13
C ALA A 10 2.62 9.36 4.57
N LEU A 11 2.92 10.23 5.55
CA LEU A 11 2.92 9.83 6.96
C LEU A 11 1.55 9.38 7.43
N GLU A 12 0.51 10.11 7.10
CA GLU A 12 -0.87 9.77 7.46
C GLU A 12 -1.30 8.44 6.85
N THR A 13 -0.95 8.24 5.57
CA THR A 13 -1.27 6.99 4.87
C THR A 13 -0.52 5.82 5.50
N SER A 14 0.76 6.01 5.81
CA SER A 14 1.59 5.01 6.48
C SER A 14 0.98 4.59 7.82
N GLU A 15 0.48 5.54 8.61
CA GLU A 15 -0.15 5.24 9.90
C GLU A 15 -1.44 4.45 9.73
N LYS A 16 -2.24 4.74 8.72
CA LYS A 16 -3.44 3.97 8.41
C LYS A 16 -3.09 2.52 8.05
N ILE A 17 -2.07 2.33 7.24
CA ILE A 17 -1.58 1.00 6.85
C ILE A 17 -1.14 0.23 8.10
N LYS A 18 -0.32 0.83 8.95
CA LYS A 18 0.15 0.20 10.18
C LYS A 18 -1.01 -0.19 11.11
N SER A 19 -1.99 0.68 11.24
CA SER A 19 -3.14 0.46 12.11
C SER A 19 -3.96 -0.76 11.71
N ILE A 20 -4.17 -0.95 10.41
CA ILE A 20 -5.01 -2.04 9.89
C ILE A 20 -4.23 -3.34 9.76
N PHE A 21 -3.04 -3.30 9.21
CA PHE A 21 -2.24 -4.51 8.99
C PHE A 21 -1.60 -5.05 10.28
N GLY A 22 -1.28 -4.17 11.22
CA GLY A 22 -0.70 -4.58 12.49
C GLY A 22 0.62 -5.33 12.31
N ASN A 23 0.72 -6.49 12.96
CA ASN A 23 1.95 -7.30 12.94
C ASN A 23 2.15 -8.11 11.67
N ARG A 24 1.24 -7.97 10.70
CA ARG A 24 1.34 -8.68 9.41
C ARG A 24 2.35 -8.05 8.47
N ILE A 25 2.86 -6.88 8.80
CA ILE A 25 3.78 -6.15 7.92
C ILE A 25 5.02 -5.68 8.67
N THR A 26 6.09 -5.46 7.90
CA THR A 26 7.26 -4.75 8.39
C THR A 26 6.94 -3.25 8.49
N GLU A 27 7.82 -2.49 9.13
CA GLU A 27 7.66 -1.04 9.22
C GLU A 27 7.56 -0.43 7.82
N PRO A 28 6.48 0.32 7.52
CA PRO A 28 6.36 0.96 6.22
C PRO A 28 7.47 1.98 5.99
N ASN A 29 8.02 1.96 4.79
CA ASN A 29 9.10 2.86 4.38
C ASN A 29 8.62 3.80 3.29
N ILE A 30 8.64 5.10 3.56
CA ILE A 30 8.23 6.13 2.60
C ILE A 30 9.40 6.41 1.65
N VAL A 31 9.12 6.37 0.34
CA VAL A 31 10.14 6.50 -0.71
C VAL A 31 9.65 7.44 -1.81
N ASP A 32 10.61 7.95 -2.58
CA ASP A 32 10.36 8.68 -3.82
C ASP A 32 9.41 9.88 -3.66
N VAL A 33 9.55 10.63 -2.58
CA VAL A 33 8.71 11.79 -2.30
C VAL A 33 9.08 12.94 -3.22
N VAL A 34 8.09 13.43 -3.97
CA VAL A 34 8.22 14.64 -4.80
C VAL A 34 7.09 15.58 -4.42
N GLU A 35 7.42 16.78 -3.97
CA GLU A 35 6.44 17.71 -3.42
C GLU A 35 6.03 18.84 -4.38
N TYR A 36 6.82 19.11 -5.41
CA TYR A 36 6.54 20.24 -6.31
C TYR A 36 5.52 19.87 -7.39
N LEU A 37 4.65 20.82 -7.70
CA LEU A 37 3.68 20.70 -8.77
C LEU A 37 4.36 20.73 -10.14
N PRO A 38 3.83 19.98 -11.13
CA PRO A 38 2.67 19.09 -11.06
C PRO A 38 3.02 17.62 -10.75
N TYR A 39 4.23 17.35 -10.28
CA TYR A 39 4.79 16.01 -10.18
C TYR A 39 4.69 15.40 -8.78
N GLN A 40 3.75 15.85 -7.97
CA GLN A 40 3.59 15.38 -6.60
C GLN A 40 3.33 13.89 -6.55
N ARG A 41 4.18 13.17 -5.81
CA ARG A 41 4.07 11.72 -5.66
C ARG A 41 4.82 11.21 -4.43
N PHE A 42 4.48 10.00 -4.02
CA PHE A 42 5.25 9.23 -3.04
C PHE A 42 4.95 7.75 -3.19
N GLY A 43 5.80 6.93 -2.58
CA GLY A 43 5.57 5.50 -2.44
C GLY A 43 5.70 5.08 -0.99
N ILE A 44 5.06 3.99 -0.62
CA ILE A 44 5.22 3.35 0.69
C ILE A 44 5.49 1.87 0.43
N ARG A 45 6.62 1.37 0.94
CA ARG A 45 7.05 -0.02 0.75
C ARG A 45 7.03 -0.76 2.07
N PHE A 46 6.57 -2.00 2.04
CA PHE A 46 6.61 -2.88 3.19
C PHE A 46 6.56 -4.34 2.74
N VAL A 47 7.03 -5.24 3.59
CA VAL A 47 6.88 -6.69 3.37
C VAL A 47 5.64 -7.12 4.15
N ALA A 48 4.71 -7.80 3.46
CA ALA A 48 3.48 -8.29 4.06
C ALA A 48 3.54 -9.80 4.24
N TYR A 49 3.12 -10.26 5.41
CA TYR A 49 3.03 -11.69 5.77
C TYR A 49 4.36 -12.43 5.64
N ASP A 50 5.48 -11.72 5.75
CA ASP A 50 6.81 -12.29 5.49
C ASP A 50 6.93 -12.98 4.11
N TYR A 51 6.06 -12.58 3.18
CA TYR A 51 5.93 -13.28 1.91
C TYR A 51 6.13 -12.37 0.69
N PHE A 52 5.44 -11.22 0.66
CA PHE A 52 5.47 -10.32 -0.49
C PHE A 52 5.97 -8.93 -0.15
N LEU A 53 6.72 -8.36 -1.07
CA LEU A 53 7.00 -6.92 -1.05
C LEU A 53 5.79 -6.20 -1.68
N ILE A 54 5.21 -5.28 -0.91
CA ILE A 54 4.04 -4.51 -1.29
C ILE A 54 4.46 -3.06 -1.48
N LEU A 55 3.88 -2.42 -2.47
CA LEU A 55 4.11 -1.01 -2.75
C LEU A 55 2.77 -0.29 -2.87
N PHE A 56 2.61 0.76 -2.08
CA PHE A 56 1.55 1.74 -2.27
C PHE A 56 2.13 2.91 -3.06
N ASN A 57 1.48 3.27 -4.16
CA ASN A 57 1.87 4.41 -4.98
C ASN A 57 0.82 5.50 -4.93
N TYR A 58 1.27 6.72 -4.74
CA TYR A 58 0.48 7.93 -4.93
C TYR A 58 1.15 8.76 -6.02
N ASP A 59 0.40 9.15 -7.03
CA ASP A 59 0.91 9.96 -8.13
C ASP A 59 -0.18 10.94 -8.57
N ARG A 60 0.05 12.22 -8.28
CA ARG A 60 -0.81 13.32 -8.72
C ARG A 60 -2.29 13.10 -8.42
N GLY A 61 -2.59 12.61 -7.23
CA GLY A 61 -3.95 12.37 -6.77
C GLY A 61 -4.49 10.98 -6.99
N PHE A 62 -3.79 10.13 -7.74
CA PHE A 62 -4.19 8.74 -7.98
C PHE A 62 -3.33 7.80 -7.17
N CYS A 63 -3.91 6.71 -6.72
CA CYS A 63 -3.18 5.78 -5.85
C CYS A 63 -3.61 4.33 -6.05
N GLY A 64 -2.79 3.42 -5.56
CA GLY A 64 -3.09 2.01 -5.56
C GLY A 64 -1.98 1.18 -4.95
N PHE A 65 -2.31 -0.06 -4.64
CA PHE A 65 -1.36 -1.05 -4.13
C PHE A 65 -0.95 -2.00 -5.23
N SER A 66 0.31 -2.45 -5.16
CA SER A 66 0.81 -3.51 -6.03
C SER A 66 1.70 -4.47 -5.25
N VAL A 67 1.80 -5.70 -5.74
CA VAL A 67 2.74 -6.69 -5.23
C VAL A 67 3.89 -6.79 -6.22
N SER A 68 5.13 -6.79 -5.70
CA SER A 68 6.30 -6.97 -6.55
C SER A 68 6.43 -8.42 -6.98
N ILE A 69 6.57 -8.64 -8.29
CA ILE A 69 6.76 -9.99 -8.86
C ILE A 69 8.15 -10.18 -9.47
N GLY A 70 9.06 -9.28 -9.12
CA GLY A 70 10.45 -9.32 -9.54
C GLY A 70 10.85 -8.17 -10.44
N GLY A 71 12.10 -7.72 -10.31
CA GLY A 71 12.64 -6.59 -11.06
C GLY A 71 11.81 -5.33 -10.83
N GLN A 72 11.41 -4.70 -11.93
CA GLN A 72 10.57 -3.49 -11.86
C GLN A 72 9.10 -3.78 -12.16
N TYR A 73 8.69 -5.03 -12.15
CA TYR A 73 7.32 -5.42 -12.44
C TYR A 73 6.52 -5.64 -11.17
N GLY A 74 5.26 -5.22 -11.20
CA GLY A 74 4.33 -5.44 -10.11
C GLY A 74 2.94 -5.75 -10.64
N ALA A 75 2.16 -6.49 -9.85
CA ALA A 75 0.77 -6.79 -10.16
C ALA A 75 -0.14 -5.94 -9.26
N SER A 76 -1.15 -5.32 -9.86
CA SER A 76 -2.11 -4.50 -9.11
C SER A 76 -2.90 -5.34 -8.13
N LEU A 77 -3.07 -4.82 -6.91
CA LEU A 77 -3.92 -5.42 -5.87
C LEU A 77 -5.29 -4.77 -5.80
N ASN A 78 -5.56 -3.76 -6.64
CA ASN A 78 -6.83 -3.04 -6.62
C ASN A 78 -7.95 -3.75 -7.38
N GLY A 79 -7.69 -4.94 -7.88
CA GLY A 79 -8.65 -5.72 -8.63
C GLY A 79 -9.07 -5.02 -9.92
N ARG A 80 -10.37 -5.02 -10.21
CA ARG A 80 -10.91 -4.41 -11.43
C ARG A 80 -10.92 -2.89 -11.41
N ARG A 81 -10.70 -2.29 -10.24
CA ARG A 81 -10.73 -0.83 -10.09
C ARG A 81 -9.50 -0.15 -10.67
N GLY A 82 -8.36 -0.86 -10.74
CA GLY A 82 -7.10 -0.26 -11.12
C GLY A 82 -6.71 0.86 -10.17
N LEU A 83 -6.01 1.88 -10.67
CA LEU A 83 -5.69 3.07 -9.90
C LEU A 83 -6.93 3.94 -9.73
N GLY A 84 -7.18 4.37 -8.51
CA GLY A 84 -8.29 5.26 -8.18
C GLY A 84 -7.82 6.57 -7.59
N ALA A 85 -8.71 7.54 -7.51
CA ALA A 85 -8.41 8.81 -6.86
C ALA A 85 -8.28 8.60 -5.34
N TYR A 86 -7.25 9.19 -4.76
CA TYR A 86 -7.01 9.10 -3.31
C TYR A 86 -8.22 9.62 -2.52
N ASP A 87 -8.78 10.75 -2.98
CA ASP A 87 -9.91 11.38 -2.28
C ASP A 87 -11.22 10.60 -2.40
N ASP A 88 -11.29 9.63 -3.30
CA ASP A 88 -12.47 8.76 -3.42
C ASP A 88 -12.48 7.64 -2.38
N ILE A 89 -11.37 7.43 -1.67
CA ILE A 89 -11.30 6.45 -0.60
C ILE A 89 -11.89 7.07 0.66
N ILE A 90 -13.16 6.77 0.92
CA ILE A 90 -13.89 7.33 2.06
C ILE A 90 -13.63 6.50 3.32
N ASP A 91 -13.62 5.17 3.17
CA ASP A 91 -13.42 4.22 4.26
C ASP A 91 -12.11 3.47 4.05
N TRP A 92 -11.04 3.99 4.65
CA TRP A 92 -9.71 3.39 4.56
C TRP A 92 -9.66 2.02 5.22
N ASP A 93 -10.41 1.79 6.30
CA ASP A 93 -10.44 0.49 6.96
C ASP A 93 -10.93 -0.59 6.01
N SER A 94 -12.05 -0.33 5.34
CA SER A 94 -12.62 -1.26 4.36
C SER A 94 -11.68 -1.47 3.17
N TYR A 95 -11.11 -0.39 2.65
CA TYR A 95 -10.20 -0.46 1.53
C TYR A 95 -8.97 -1.31 1.86
N LEU A 96 -8.34 -1.04 3.00
CA LEU A 96 -7.14 -1.79 3.41
C LEU A 96 -7.44 -3.25 3.70
N LYS A 97 -8.63 -3.55 4.24
CA LYS A 97 -9.05 -4.95 4.46
C LYS A 97 -9.27 -5.68 3.14
N GLU A 98 -9.78 -5.01 2.12
CA GLU A 98 -9.86 -5.58 0.76
C GLU A 98 -8.47 -5.90 0.23
N ILE A 99 -7.51 -4.99 0.40
CA ILE A 99 -6.13 -5.21 -0.02
C ILE A 99 -5.52 -6.38 0.74
N MET A 100 -5.76 -6.50 2.05
CA MET A 100 -5.31 -7.66 2.84
C MET A 100 -5.83 -8.97 2.26
N THR A 101 -7.11 -9.01 1.92
CA THR A 101 -7.73 -10.17 1.32
C THR A 101 -7.06 -10.53 -0.01
N GLU A 102 -6.80 -9.54 -0.84
CA GLU A 102 -6.13 -9.75 -2.12
C GLU A 102 -4.70 -10.29 -1.95
N ILE A 103 -3.98 -9.83 -0.93
CA ILE A 103 -2.65 -10.37 -0.62
C ILE A 103 -2.77 -11.80 -0.14
N GLU A 104 -3.68 -12.08 0.79
CA GLU A 104 -3.86 -13.41 1.38
C GLU A 104 -4.24 -14.46 0.35
N LEU A 105 -5.05 -14.09 -0.63
CA LEU A 105 -5.44 -15.00 -1.71
C LEU A 105 -4.25 -15.47 -2.56
N ARG A 106 -3.15 -14.74 -2.53
CA ARG A 106 -1.94 -15.07 -3.29
C ARG A 106 -0.91 -15.87 -2.48
N ILE A 107 -1.19 -16.10 -1.20
CA ILE A 107 -0.30 -16.83 -0.29
C ILE A 107 -0.91 -18.20 -0.01
N PRO A 108 -0.11 -19.28 -0.07
CA PRO A 108 -0.63 -20.61 0.29
C PRO A 108 -1.19 -20.63 1.72
N ASP A 109 -2.35 -21.25 1.90
CA ASP A 109 -2.99 -21.35 3.21
C ASP A 109 -2.08 -21.99 4.26
N GLU A 110 -1.30 -22.97 3.87
CA GLU A 110 -0.36 -23.64 4.77
C GLU A 110 0.66 -22.69 5.34
N PHE A 111 1.14 -21.74 4.53
CA PHE A 111 2.07 -20.72 4.99
C PHE A 111 1.42 -19.80 6.01
N LEU A 112 0.21 -19.32 5.72
CA LEU A 112 -0.54 -18.44 6.63
C LEU A 112 -0.85 -19.15 7.94
N LYS A 113 -1.24 -20.42 7.89
CA LYS A 113 -1.51 -21.22 9.09
C LYS A 113 -0.27 -21.38 9.96
N ALA A 114 0.87 -21.64 9.34
CA ALA A 114 2.12 -21.83 10.06
C ALA A 114 2.55 -20.55 10.80
N ARG A 115 2.11 -19.40 10.34
CA ARG A 115 2.42 -18.08 10.94
C ARG A 115 1.32 -17.58 11.86
N GLY A 116 0.22 -18.30 12.04
CA GLY A 116 -0.88 -17.92 12.90
C GLY A 116 -1.80 -16.85 12.30
N TRP A 117 -1.79 -16.67 11.00
CA TRP A 117 -2.62 -15.68 10.31
C TRP A 117 -3.85 -16.28 9.62
N LEU A 118 -4.03 -17.56 9.71
CA LEU A 118 -5.18 -18.26 9.12
C LEU A 118 -5.75 -19.28 10.10
#